data_0665205dec3705687c71eff5124e334b
#
_entry.id   0665205dec3705687c71eff5124e334b
#
_cell.length_a   1.000
_cell.length_b   1.000
_cell.length_c   1.000
_cell.angle_alpha   90.00
_cell.angle_beta   90.00
_cell.angle_gamma   90.00
#
_symmetry.space_group_name_H-M   'P 1'
#
loop_
_entity.id
_entity.type
_entity.pdbx_description
1 polymer ?
#
loop_
_entity_poly.entity_id
_entity_poly.type
_entity_poly.pdbx_seq_one_letter_code
_entity_poly.pdbx_strand_id
1 'polypeptide(L)'
;DSGWRVGYQFAPLGKAGPWNTEKIWHPRHAGQPAYIVPPICNVEDGPSGIEYYPGTGLNPSYRGHFFMTHFKGSASSSGVYTSTLTPKGASYEINEAKPFLTSALPTDVKFGPDGRLYTADWATGWPKSKRGRIYAISDPKHEKDPIVLETKALIGGDWTKRSPAELTRLFGHADWRVRLEAQY
;
A
#
# COMPACT_ATOMS: atom_id res chain seq x y z
N ASP A 1 -6.88 -12.14 -8.22
CA ASP A 1 -5.88 -11.56 -7.40
C ASP A 1 -4.78 -12.52 -6.98
N SER A 2 -4.97 -13.50 -6.12
CA SER A 2 -3.86 -14.32 -5.64
C SER A 2 -3.69 -15.68 -6.35
N GLY A 3 -4.66 -16.14 -7.11
CA GLY A 3 -4.67 -17.48 -7.67
C GLY A 3 -3.48 -17.78 -8.57
N TRP A 4 -3.02 -16.85 -9.35
CA TRP A 4 -1.90 -17.00 -10.26
C TRP A 4 -0.54 -17.11 -9.57
N ARG A 5 -0.38 -16.54 -8.37
CA ARG A 5 0.87 -16.57 -7.60
C ARG A 5 1.09 -17.91 -6.93
N VAL A 6 0.01 -18.48 -6.46
CA VAL A 6 0.02 -19.69 -5.62
C VAL A 6 0.63 -20.85 -6.35
N GLY A 7 0.22 -21.15 -7.56
CA GLY A 7 0.71 -22.31 -8.29
C GLY A 7 2.14 -22.22 -8.77
N TYR A 8 2.68 -21.02 -8.86
CA TYR A 8 4.05 -20.86 -9.32
C TYR A 8 5.07 -20.95 -8.17
N GLN A 9 4.72 -20.43 -7.00
CA GLN A 9 5.67 -20.23 -5.92
C GLN A 9 5.35 -20.96 -4.63
N PHE A 10 4.06 -21.07 -4.29
CA PHE A 10 3.61 -21.50 -2.98
C PHE A 10 2.74 -22.76 -3.01
N ALA A 11 2.37 -23.25 -4.18
CA ALA A 11 1.64 -24.50 -4.34
C ALA A 11 2.24 -25.35 -5.45
N PRO A 12 2.15 -26.70 -5.33
CA PRO A 12 2.55 -27.59 -6.39
C PRO A 12 1.75 -27.34 -7.68
N LEU A 13 2.43 -27.48 -8.81
CA LEU A 13 1.81 -27.40 -10.12
C LEU A 13 0.58 -28.29 -10.24
N GLY A 14 -0.50 -27.73 -10.76
CA GLY A 14 -1.74 -28.46 -10.98
C GLY A 14 -2.66 -28.60 -9.76
N LYS A 15 -2.25 -28.10 -8.59
CA LYS A 15 -3.09 -28.12 -7.37
C LYS A 15 -3.76 -26.80 -7.03
N ALA A 16 -3.40 -25.71 -7.68
CA ALA A 16 -4.06 -24.43 -7.53
C ALA A 16 -5.02 -24.20 -8.69
N GLY A 17 -6.04 -23.41 -8.52
CA GLY A 17 -7.16 -23.20 -9.42
C GLY A 17 -6.90 -23.07 -10.93
N PRO A 18 -7.87 -22.68 -11.74
CA PRO A 18 -7.80 -22.81 -13.22
C PRO A 18 -6.63 -22.08 -13.86
N TRP A 19 -6.20 -20.96 -13.30
CA TRP A 19 -5.06 -20.16 -13.78
C TRP A 19 -3.74 -20.94 -13.84
N ASN A 20 -3.54 -21.89 -12.93
CA ASN A 20 -2.35 -22.75 -12.92
C ASN A 20 -2.52 -23.98 -13.81
N THR A 21 -3.74 -24.45 -13.98
CA THR A 21 -4.03 -25.57 -14.87
C THR A 21 -3.65 -25.21 -16.31
N GLU A 22 -3.87 -23.98 -16.71
CA GLU A 22 -3.50 -23.47 -18.03
C GLU A 22 -2.00 -23.16 -18.19
N LYS A 23 -1.25 -23.15 -17.10
CA LYS A 23 0.21 -22.94 -17.08
C LYS A 23 0.69 -21.66 -17.78
N ILE A 24 -0.14 -20.65 -17.86
CA ILE A 24 0.19 -19.41 -18.59
C ILE A 24 1.32 -18.59 -17.93
N TRP A 25 1.57 -18.81 -16.63
CA TRP A 25 2.60 -18.15 -15.83
C TRP A 25 3.91 -18.91 -15.74
N HIS A 26 3.95 -20.14 -16.23
CA HIS A 26 5.10 -21.01 -16.03
C HIS A 26 6.12 -20.86 -17.16
N PRO A 27 7.42 -20.92 -16.85
CA PRO A 27 8.44 -21.08 -17.86
C PRO A 27 8.17 -22.34 -18.70
N ARG A 28 8.32 -22.22 -20.00
CA ARG A 28 8.04 -23.32 -20.95
C ARG A 28 9.20 -24.28 -21.12
N HIS A 29 10.41 -23.88 -20.70
CA HIS A 29 11.61 -24.66 -20.76
C HIS A 29 12.60 -24.29 -19.66
N ALA A 30 13.54 -25.19 -19.38
CA ALA A 30 14.61 -24.92 -18.42
C ALA A 30 15.47 -23.70 -18.85
N GLY A 31 15.79 -22.84 -17.90
CA GLY A 31 16.56 -21.62 -18.13
C GLY A 31 15.74 -20.41 -18.62
N GLN A 32 14.46 -20.58 -18.93
CA GLN A 32 13.59 -19.44 -19.21
C GLN A 32 13.32 -18.65 -17.93
N PRO A 33 13.54 -17.32 -17.91
CA PRO A 33 13.13 -16.47 -16.79
C PRO A 33 11.64 -16.57 -16.50
N ALA A 34 11.24 -16.40 -15.24
CA ALA A 34 9.85 -16.31 -14.87
C ALA A 34 9.19 -15.08 -15.53
N TYR A 35 7.95 -15.21 -15.98
CA TYR A 35 7.21 -14.09 -16.58
C TYR A 35 6.86 -12.98 -15.60
N ILE A 36 6.85 -13.29 -14.32
CA ILE A 36 6.50 -12.36 -13.24
C ILE A 36 7.49 -12.47 -12.11
N VAL A 37 7.72 -11.33 -11.46
CA VAL A 37 8.52 -11.29 -10.24
C VAL A 37 7.79 -12.05 -9.14
N PRO A 38 8.44 -12.96 -8.41
CA PRO A 38 7.85 -13.67 -7.29
C PRO A 38 7.29 -12.70 -6.24
N PRO A 39 6.14 -12.99 -5.64
CA PRO A 39 5.68 -12.25 -4.48
C PRO A 39 6.61 -12.48 -3.29
N ILE A 40 6.77 -11.46 -2.44
CA ILE A 40 7.58 -11.57 -1.22
C ILE A 40 6.98 -12.61 -0.28
N CYS A 41 5.67 -12.54 -0.06
CA CYS A 41 4.93 -13.49 0.77
C CYS A 41 3.41 -13.33 0.57
N ASN A 42 2.65 -14.22 1.18
CA ASN A 42 1.22 -14.00 1.41
C ASN A 42 1.04 -13.29 2.76
N VAL A 43 0.31 -12.19 2.75
CA VAL A 43 -0.09 -11.48 3.95
C VAL A 43 -1.60 -11.49 3.97
N GLU A 44 -2.20 -12.26 4.84
CA GLU A 44 -3.65 -12.35 4.99
C GLU A 44 -4.43 -12.62 3.68
N ASP A 45 -5.74 -12.74 3.76
CA ASP A 45 -6.62 -12.95 2.61
C ASP A 45 -7.21 -11.63 2.09
N GLY A 46 -7.50 -11.58 0.78
CA GLY A 46 -8.21 -10.49 0.14
C GLY A 46 -7.49 -9.13 0.16
N PRO A 47 -6.19 -9.05 -0.18
CA PRO A 47 -5.52 -7.77 -0.31
C PRO A 47 -6.16 -6.96 -1.45
N SER A 48 -6.58 -5.72 -1.17
CA SER A 48 -7.29 -4.89 -2.14
C SER A 48 -6.66 -3.52 -2.36
N GLY A 49 -5.87 -3.02 -1.42
CA GLY A 49 -5.11 -1.78 -1.55
C GLY A 49 -3.83 -1.83 -0.75
N ILE A 50 -2.82 -1.11 -1.20
CA ILE A 50 -1.54 -0.96 -0.51
C ILE A 50 -1.00 0.45 -0.70
N GLU A 51 -0.48 1.04 0.37
CA GLU A 51 0.13 2.37 0.36
C GLU A 51 1.36 2.40 1.25
N TYR A 52 2.42 3.06 0.78
CA TYR A 52 3.62 3.29 1.58
C TYR A 52 3.49 4.60 2.35
N TYR A 53 3.87 4.60 3.63
CA TYR A 53 3.84 5.79 4.47
C TYR A 53 4.67 6.92 3.84
N PRO A 54 4.08 8.10 3.59
CA PRO A 54 4.78 9.16 2.88
C PRO A 54 5.88 9.84 3.70
N GLY A 55 5.86 9.70 5.03
CA GLY A 55 6.86 10.27 5.94
C GLY A 55 6.33 11.37 6.85
N THR A 56 5.09 11.83 6.63
CA THR A 56 4.44 12.92 7.39
C THR A 56 2.99 12.57 7.71
N GLY A 57 2.46 13.09 8.81
CA GLY A 57 1.04 13.02 9.19
C GLY A 57 0.68 12.03 10.27
N LEU A 58 1.41 10.92 10.41
CA LEU A 58 1.29 9.98 11.52
C LEU A 58 2.56 9.99 12.36
N ASN A 59 2.53 9.23 13.46
CA ASN A 59 3.69 9.04 14.32
C ASN A 59 4.93 8.62 13.51
N PRO A 60 6.11 9.20 13.74
CA PRO A 60 7.35 8.86 13.05
C PRO A 60 7.74 7.37 13.09
N SER A 61 7.22 6.59 14.05
CA SER A 61 7.42 5.14 14.10
C SER A 61 6.88 4.39 12.88
N TYR A 62 5.97 5.01 12.12
CA TYR A 62 5.46 4.44 10.86
C TYR A 62 6.37 4.65 9.65
N ARG A 63 7.52 5.30 9.80
CA ARG A 63 8.50 5.42 8.71
C ARG A 63 8.94 4.03 8.23
N GLY A 64 8.90 3.82 6.92
CA GLY A 64 9.19 2.53 6.31
C GLY A 64 8.03 1.54 6.28
N HIS A 65 6.87 1.90 6.82
CA HIS A 65 5.71 1.03 6.82
C HIS A 65 4.90 1.10 5.54
N PHE A 66 4.38 -0.05 5.15
CA PHE A 66 3.29 -0.21 4.19
C PHE A 66 1.99 -0.40 4.95
N PHE A 67 0.92 0.15 4.42
CA PHE A 67 -0.45 -0.04 4.88
C PHE A 67 -1.20 -0.84 3.82
N MET A 68 -1.80 -1.94 4.21
CA MET A 68 -2.45 -2.87 3.30
C MET A 68 -3.85 -3.21 3.78
N THR A 69 -4.82 -3.08 2.89
CA THR A 69 -6.20 -3.44 3.18
C THR A 69 -6.43 -4.92 3.00
N HIS A 70 -7.22 -5.50 3.90
CA HIS A 70 -7.67 -6.88 3.89
C HIS A 70 -9.18 -6.92 3.77
N PHE A 71 -9.68 -7.38 2.67
CA PHE A 71 -11.10 -7.52 2.41
C PHE A 71 -11.52 -8.98 2.52
N LYS A 72 -12.14 -9.37 3.63
CA LYS A 72 -12.65 -10.73 3.88
C LYS A 72 -14.17 -10.81 3.82
N GLY A 73 -14.84 -9.83 3.24
CA GLY A 73 -16.30 -9.80 3.03
C GLY A 73 -17.14 -9.37 4.21
N SER A 74 -16.56 -9.25 5.41
CA SER A 74 -17.25 -8.70 6.60
C SER A 74 -16.32 -7.77 7.38
N ALA A 75 -16.90 -6.76 8.03
CA ALA A 75 -16.14 -5.80 8.81
C ALA A 75 -15.41 -6.45 10.01
N SER A 76 -16.00 -7.48 10.61
CA SER A 76 -15.42 -8.18 11.77
C SER A 76 -14.13 -8.92 11.46
N SER A 77 -13.89 -9.27 10.19
CA SER A 77 -12.71 -10.03 9.74
C SER A 77 -11.79 -9.23 8.83
N SER A 78 -12.16 -8.00 8.50
CA SER A 78 -11.45 -7.13 7.57
C SER A 78 -10.80 -5.93 8.29
N GLY A 79 -9.88 -5.26 7.63
CA GLY A 79 -9.19 -4.12 8.21
C GLY A 79 -8.01 -3.62 7.39
N VAL A 80 -7.23 -2.74 7.98
CA VAL A 80 -5.93 -2.30 7.47
C VAL A 80 -4.84 -2.85 8.37
N TYR A 81 -3.83 -3.45 7.78
CA TYR A 81 -2.63 -3.92 8.47
C TYR A 81 -1.43 -3.09 8.04
N THR A 82 -0.43 -3.03 8.89
CA THR A 82 0.82 -2.35 8.60
C THR A 82 2.01 -3.24 8.86
N SER A 83 3.02 -3.13 8.00
CA SER A 83 4.27 -3.90 8.10
C SER A 83 5.43 -3.14 7.48
N THR A 84 6.63 -3.57 7.76
CA THR A 84 7.87 -3.11 7.10
C THR A 84 8.51 -4.25 6.32
N LEU A 85 9.44 -3.91 5.44
CA LEU A 85 10.23 -4.87 4.68
C LEU A 85 11.70 -4.78 5.08
N THR A 86 12.36 -5.94 5.16
CA THR A 86 13.81 -6.04 5.35
C THR A 86 14.44 -6.55 4.06
N PRO A 87 15.50 -5.91 3.51
CA PRO A 87 16.22 -6.42 2.35
C PRO A 87 16.77 -7.82 2.59
N LYS A 88 16.60 -8.71 1.60
CA LYS A 88 17.11 -10.08 1.64
C LYS A 88 17.59 -10.53 0.26
N GLY A 89 18.88 -10.51 0.06
CA GLY A 89 19.47 -10.77 -1.26
C GLY A 89 19.00 -9.76 -2.30
N ALA A 90 18.49 -10.22 -3.43
CA ALA A 90 17.89 -9.40 -4.48
C ALA A 90 16.38 -9.15 -4.27
N SER A 91 15.86 -9.42 -3.09
CA SER A 91 14.44 -9.28 -2.74
C SER A 91 14.30 -8.72 -1.33
N TYR A 92 13.15 -8.96 -0.71
CA TYR A 92 12.81 -8.55 0.65
C TYR A 92 12.12 -9.68 1.38
N GLU A 93 12.13 -9.60 2.70
CA GLU A 93 11.20 -10.34 3.55
C GLU A 93 10.34 -9.37 4.35
N ILE A 94 9.09 -9.76 4.59
CA ILE A 94 8.17 -8.96 5.39
C ILE A 94 8.44 -9.17 6.86
N ASN A 95 8.44 -8.09 7.62
CA ASN A 95 8.36 -8.15 9.07
C ASN A 95 6.93 -8.43 9.51
N GLU A 96 6.72 -8.71 10.80
CA GLU A 96 5.39 -9.00 11.32
C GLU A 96 4.36 -7.95 10.92
N ALA A 97 3.28 -8.40 10.28
CA ALA A 97 2.15 -7.53 9.94
C ALA A 97 1.26 -7.34 11.18
N LYS A 98 0.96 -6.08 11.51
CA LYS A 98 0.16 -5.71 12.69
C LYS A 98 -1.13 -5.02 12.28
N PRO A 99 -2.24 -5.26 12.99
CA PRO A 99 -3.48 -4.52 12.78
C PRO A 99 -3.26 -3.02 13.02
N PHE A 100 -3.72 -2.19 12.09
CA PHE A 100 -3.76 -0.74 12.22
C PHE A 100 -5.20 -0.22 12.37
N LEU A 101 -6.12 -0.71 11.56
CA LEU A 101 -7.54 -0.45 11.65
C LEU A 101 -8.29 -1.79 11.59
N THR A 102 -9.17 -2.02 12.54
CA THR A 102 -10.01 -3.22 12.60
C THR A 102 -11.49 -2.85 12.53
N SER A 103 -12.34 -3.85 12.29
CA SER A 103 -13.80 -3.68 12.26
C SER A 103 -14.28 -2.69 11.17
N ALA A 104 -13.55 -2.62 10.07
CA ALA A 104 -13.90 -1.90 8.86
C ALA A 104 -13.82 -2.86 7.67
N LEU A 105 -14.48 -2.51 6.57
CA LEU A 105 -14.46 -3.30 5.34
C LEU A 105 -13.76 -2.51 4.21
N PRO A 106 -12.45 -2.24 4.36
CA PRO A 106 -11.73 -1.37 3.46
C PRO A 106 -11.51 -2.04 2.10
N THR A 107 -11.64 -1.25 1.03
CA THR A 107 -11.38 -1.69 -0.35
C THR A 107 -10.16 -1.03 -0.96
N ASP A 108 -9.73 0.10 -0.41
CA ASP A 108 -8.50 0.79 -0.80
C ASP A 108 -8.01 1.70 0.32
N VAL A 109 -6.75 2.13 0.24
CA VAL A 109 -6.10 3.00 1.22
C VAL A 109 -5.13 3.96 0.53
N LYS A 110 -5.18 5.26 0.94
CA LYS A 110 -4.32 6.32 0.39
C LYS A 110 -3.99 7.38 1.44
N PHE A 111 -2.77 7.90 1.42
CA PHE A 111 -2.42 9.09 2.19
C PHE A 111 -2.80 10.37 1.43
N GLY A 112 -3.61 11.21 2.06
CA GLY A 112 -3.91 12.55 1.58
C GLY A 112 -2.72 13.52 1.76
N PRO A 113 -2.74 14.66 1.05
CA PRO A 113 -1.71 15.69 1.21
C PRO A 113 -1.73 16.33 2.60
N ASP A 114 -2.80 16.18 3.35
CA ASP A 114 -2.99 16.63 4.72
C ASP A 114 -2.46 15.66 5.78
N GLY A 115 -1.72 14.63 5.36
CA GLY A 115 -1.10 13.63 6.25
C GLY A 115 -2.04 12.58 6.80
N ARG A 116 -3.33 12.62 6.47
CA ARG A 116 -4.33 11.63 6.88
C ARG A 116 -4.28 10.41 6.01
N LEU A 117 -4.54 9.25 6.60
CA LEU A 117 -4.81 8.03 5.86
C LEU A 117 -6.31 7.94 5.54
N TYR A 118 -6.63 7.89 4.27
CA TYR A 118 -8.01 7.69 3.79
C TYR A 118 -8.21 6.25 3.39
N THR A 119 -9.35 5.68 3.74
CA THR A 119 -9.75 4.36 3.28
C THR A 119 -11.21 4.34 2.85
N ALA A 120 -11.45 3.76 1.68
CA ALA A 120 -12.80 3.49 1.20
C ALA A 120 -13.34 2.23 1.87
N ASP A 121 -14.55 2.27 2.39
CA ASP A 121 -15.19 1.19 3.13
C ASP A 121 -16.50 0.77 2.44
N TRP A 122 -16.70 -0.53 2.23
CA TRP A 122 -17.89 -1.08 1.59
C TRP A 122 -19.09 -1.21 2.55
N ALA A 123 -18.99 -0.69 3.75
CA ALA A 123 -20.05 -0.61 4.75
C ALA A 123 -20.61 -1.97 5.20
N THR A 124 -21.42 -2.63 4.41
CA THR A 124 -22.14 -3.86 4.79
C THR A 124 -21.61 -5.12 4.11
N GLY A 125 -20.61 -5.01 3.24
CA GLY A 125 -20.07 -6.18 2.52
C GLY A 125 -21.00 -6.69 1.41
N TRP A 126 -21.01 -8.01 1.23
CA TRP A 126 -21.73 -8.67 0.13
C TRP A 126 -23.22 -8.33 0.02
N PRO A 127 -23.99 -8.12 1.11
CA PRO A 127 -25.31 -7.51 0.98
C PRO A 127 -25.19 -6.10 0.41
N LYS A 128 -25.67 -5.88 -0.79
CA LYS A 128 -25.58 -4.60 -1.53
C LYS A 128 -26.38 -3.52 -0.83
N SER A 129 -25.75 -2.74 0.05
CA SER A 129 -26.42 -1.65 0.79
C SER A 129 -26.61 -0.38 -0.04
N LYS A 130 -26.01 -0.28 -1.23
CA LYS A 130 -25.90 0.96 -2.03
C LYS A 130 -25.27 2.12 -1.23
N ARG A 131 -24.49 1.82 -0.20
CA ARG A 131 -23.81 2.78 0.67
C ARG A 131 -22.34 2.41 0.77
N GLY A 132 -21.49 3.41 0.78
CA GLY A 132 -20.08 3.33 1.09
C GLY A 132 -19.70 4.40 2.09
N ARG A 133 -18.50 4.33 2.63
CA ARG A 133 -17.92 5.32 3.52
C ARG A 133 -16.49 5.62 3.08
N ILE A 134 -16.02 6.80 3.44
CA ILE A 134 -14.60 7.13 3.42
C ILE A 134 -14.24 7.52 4.83
N TYR A 135 -13.33 6.76 5.42
CA TYR A 135 -12.72 7.13 6.70
C TYR A 135 -11.48 7.97 6.45
N ALA A 136 -11.33 9.05 7.24
CA ALA A 136 -10.11 9.83 7.33
C ALA A 136 -9.51 9.57 8.71
N ILE A 137 -8.36 8.94 8.74
CA ILE A 137 -7.66 8.57 9.97
C ILE A 137 -6.51 9.54 10.16
N SER A 138 -6.49 10.22 11.30
CA SER A 138 -5.44 11.18 11.65
C SER A 138 -4.76 10.80 12.96
N ASP A 139 -3.55 11.29 13.15
CA ASP A 139 -2.87 11.30 14.44
C ASP A 139 -2.96 12.72 15.02
N PRO A 140 -3.78 12.94 16.08
CA PRO A 140 -3.98 14.28 16.66
C PRO A 140 -2.69 14.95 17.15
N LYS A 141 -1.65 14.18 17.42
CA LYS A 141 -0.34 14.69 17.86
C LYS A 141 0.49 15.22 16.70
N HIS A 142 0.28 14.70 15.48
CA HIS A 142 1.13 14.94 14.32
C HIS A 142 0.40 15.63 13.16
N GLU A 143 -0.94 15.63 13.13
CA GLU A 143 -1.72 16.20 12.02
C GLU A 143 -1.52 17.70 11.80
N LYS A 144 -1.02 18.41 12.83
CA LYS A 144 -0.75 19.87 12.78
C LYS A 144 0.75 20.22 12.78
N ASP A 145 1.61 19.23 12.61
CA ASP A 145 3.04 19.47 12.53
C ASP A 145 3.35 20.41 11.35
N PRO A 146 4.28 21.37 11.50
CA PRO A 146 4.62 22.29 10.42
C PRO A 146 4.95 21.61 9.10
N ILE A 147 5.61 20.45 9.14
CA ILE A 147 5.95 19.67 7.97
C ILE A 147 4.72 19.12 7.23
N VAL A 148 3.62 18.83 7.93
CA VAL A 148 2.36 18.38 7.31
C VAL A 148 1.69 19.53 6.59
N LEU A 149 1.69 20.73 7.21
CA LEU A 149 1.15 21.93 6.59
C LEU A 149 1.97 22.36 5.37
N GLU A 150 3.30 22.29 5.47
CA GLU A 150 4.21 22.51 4.34
C GLU A 150 3.95 21.52 3.22
N THR A 151 3.88 20.22 3.52
CA THR A 151 3.57 19.16 2.54
C THR A 151 2.27 19.43 1.79
N LYS A 152 1.20 19.76 2.52
CA LYS A 152 -0.09 20.09 1.93
C LYS A 152 -0.02 21.29 0.97
N ALA A 153 0.69 22.34 1.37
CA ALA A 153 0.87 23.54 0.55
C ALA A 153 1.71 23.24 -0.71
N LEU A 154 2.78 22.44 -0.56
CA LEU A 154 3.66 22.05 -1.66
C LEU A 154 2.92 21.19 -2.69
N ILE A 155 2.26 20.13 -2.26
CA ILE A 155 1.53 19.20 -3.16
C ILE A 155 0.38 19.92 -3.89
N GLY A 156 -0.30 20.84 -3.23
CA GLY A 156 -1.37 21.64 -3.83
C GLY A 156 -0.90 22.84 -4.66
N GLY A 157 0.41 23.09 -4.71
CA GLY A 157 1.00 24.25 -5.38
C GLY A 157 1.31 24.03 -6.86
N ASP A 158 1.68 25.12 -7.53
CA ASP A 158 2.13 25.12 -8.92
C ASP A 158 3.63 24.81 -8.99
N TRP A 159 3.96 23.60 -9.42
CA TRP A 159 5.34 23.12 -9.51
C TRP A 159 6.14 23.76 -10.64
N THR A 160 5.48 24.21 -11.71
CA THR A 160 6.12 24.79 -12.89
C THR A 160 6.76 26.16 -12.61
N LYS A 161 6.38 26.82 -11.52
CA LYS A 161 6.89 28.14 -11.13
C LYS A 161 8.08 28.10 -10.18
N ARG A 162 8.54 26.89 -9.78
CA ARG A 162 9.63 26.75 -8.85
C ARG A 162 10.99 26.89 -9.53
N SER A 163 11.92 27.55 -8.85
CA SER A 163 13.29 27.66 -9.31
C SER A 163 14.05 26.33 -9.17
N PRO A 164 15.08 26.07 -10.00
CA PRO A 164 15.92 24.89 -9.87
C PRO A 164 16.54 24.73 -8.46
N ALA A 165 16.93 25.83 -7.84
CA ALA A 165 17.47 25.82 -6.47
C ALA A 165 16.43 25.35 -5.44
N GLU A 166 15.19 25.79 -5.59
CA GLU A 166 14.08 25.37 -4.73
C GLU A 166 13.75 23.89 -4.93
N LEU A 167 13.67 23.41 -6.18
CA LEU A 167 13.45 22.00 -6.49
C LEU A 167 14.56 21.12 -5.90
N THR A 168 15.84 21.55 -6.05
CA THR A 168 16.98 20.83 -5.46
C THR A 168 16.86 20.71 -3.94
N ARG A 169 16.44 21.79 -3.25
CA ARG A 169 16.19 21.73 -1.81
C ARG A 169 15.10 20.73 -1.44
N LEU A 170 14.05 20.64 -2.25
CA LEU A 170 12.91 19.76 -2.00
C LEU A 170 13.24 18.28 -2.19
N PHE A 171 14.34 17.89 -2.81
CA PHE A 171 14.82 16.50 -2.82
C PHE A 171 15.14 15.96 -1.43
N GLY A 172 15.41 16.84 -0.45
CA GLY A 172 15.61 16.45 0.95
C GLY A 172 14.34 16.47 1.81
N HIS A 173 13.17 16.70 1.23
CA HIS A 173 11.92 16.81 1.98
C HIS A 173 11.55 15.48 2.68
N ALA A 174 10.93 15.56 3.87
CA ALA A 174 10.56 14.38 4.66
C ALA A 174 9.52 13.51 3.94
N ASP A 175 8.56 14.13 3.26
CA ASP A 175 7.53 13.44 2.48
C ASP A 175 8.08 13.05 1.10
N TRP A 176 8.04 11.75 0.77
CA TRP A 176 8.57 11.25 -0.49
C TRP A 176 7.80 11.76 -1.71
N ARG A 177 6.52 12.10 -1.57
CA ARG A 177 5.70 12.64 -2.67
C ARG A 177 6.19 14.02 -3.10
N VAL A 178 6.60 14.85 -2.14
CA VAL A 178 7.25 16.14 -2.43
C VAL A 178 8.58 15.94 -3.15
N ARG A 179 9.37 14.93 -2.73
CA ARG A 179 10.63 14.61 -3.44
C ARG A 179 10.38 14.13 -4.87
N LEU A 180 9.31 13.36 -5.07
CA LEU A 180 8.91 12.86 -6.39
C LEU A 180 8.47 14.00 -7.31
N GLU A 181 7.59 14.88 -6.84
CA GLU A 181 7.15 16.05 -7.60
C GLU A 181 8.31 16.97 -7.97
N ALA A 182 9.30 17.12 -7.10
CA ALA A 182 10.47 17.94 -7.37
C ALA A 182 11.38 17.38 -8.50
N GLN A 183 11.19 16.13 -8.92
CA GLN A 183 11.96 15.50 -10.01
C GLN A 183 11.34 15.74 -11.39
N TYR A 184 10.06 16.03 -11.46
CA TYR A 184 9.30 16.23 -12.68
C TYR A 184 9.18 17.72 -13.04
#